data_90fd0aefbcb931558551d3d41cb51913
#
_entry.id   90fd0aefbcb931558551d3d41cb51913
#
_cell.length_a   1.000
_cell.length_b   1.000
_cell.length_c   1.000
_cell.angle_alpha   90.00
_cell.angle_beta   90.00
_cell.angle_gamma   90.00
#
_symmetry.space_group_name_H-M   'P 1'
#
loop_
_entity.id
_entity.type
_entity.pdbx_description
1 polymer ?
#
loop_
_entity_poly.entity_id
_entity_poly.type
_entity_poly.pdbx_seq_one_letter_code
_entity_poly.pdbx_strand_id
1 'polypeptide(L)'
;MDSYNILVVEDDQDINRLLCKILEGGGYCCRPAFSGSEAVLWAEQYYYDLILLDLMLPGLTGEEFIEQMRRKKTMPIIVLSAKAGLEDRVNVLRLGADDFIPKPFDNAEVLARVEAQLRRYKQFSGGGGSAVLTHGDLTLDREGVTVTAAGKPVTVTAREFDILTLLMEHPKKVFTREQLYEQVWGGEYMGDDNTVNVHISNLRAKLAKASPAEYIKTVWGIGFKMSDL
;
A
#
# COMPACT_ATOMS: atom_id res chain seq x y z
N MET A 1 -17.24 -18.16 -0.31
CA MET A 1 -15.95 -17.42 -0.26
C MET A 1 -16.30 -15.98 -0.54
N ASP A 2 -16.02 -15.07 0.39
CA ASP A 2 -16.26 -13.65 0.16
C ASP A 2 -15.33 -13.19 -0.97
N SER A 3 -15.91 -12.73 -2.08
CA SER A 3 -15.16 -12.21 -3.21
C SER A 3 -14.70 -10.79 -2.86
N TYR A 4 -13.42 -10.47 -3.13
CA TYR A 4 -12.90 -9.11 -2.92
C TYR A 4 -13.47 -8.15 -3.95
N ASN A 5 -13.80 -6.95 -3.51
CA ASN A 5 -14.33 -5.87 -4.33
C ASN A 5 -13.22 -4.92 -4.75
N ILE A 6 -13.00 -4.77 -6.05
CA ILE A 6 -11.95 -3.91 -6.61
C ILE A 6 -12.60 -2.79 -7.41
N LEU A 7 -12.21 -1.55 -7.12
CA LEU A 7 -12.56 -0.38 -7.92
C LEU A 7 -11.49 -0.18 -8.99
N VAL A 8 -11.86 -0.20 -10.27
CA VAL A 8 -10.97 0.02 -11.41
C VAL A 8 -11.26 1.40 -11.98
N VAL A 9 -10.30 2.32 -11.86
CA VAL A 9 -10.43 3.73 -12.27
C VAL A 9 -9.53 3.99 -13.46
N GLU A 10 -10.13 4.07 -14.63
CA GLU A 10 -9.45 4.20 -15.94
C GLU A 10 -10.44 4.81 -16.93
N ASP A 11 -10.08 5.91 -17.58
CA ASP A 11 -10.97 6.62 -18.50
C ASP A 11 -11.10 5.95 -19.86
N ASP A 12 -10.06 5.24 -20.33
CA ASP A 12 -10.13 4.41 -21.53
C ASP A 12 -11.01 3.19 -21.28
N GLN A 13 -12.12 3.10 -22.00
CA GLN A 13 -13.11 2.03 -21.83
C GLN A 13 -12.57 0.65 -22.17
N ASP A 14 -11.65 0.54 -23.13
CA ASP A 14 -11.11 -0.75 -23.54
C ASP A 14 -10.08 -1.25 -22.52
N ILE A 15 -9.24 -0.36 -21.99
CA ILE A 15 -8.28 -0.68 -20.92
C ILE A 15 -9.05 -1.03 -19.64
N ASN A 16 -10.06 -0.24 -19.26
CA ASN A 16 -10.88 -0.50 -18.09
C ASN A 16 -11.55 -1.88 -18.17
N ARG A 17 -12.17 -2.18 -19.33
CA ARG A 17 -12.79 -3.49 -19.58
C ARG A 17 -11.78 -4.64 -19.55
N LEU A 18 -10.57 -4.43 -20.08
CA LEU A 18 -9.49 -5.41 -20.03
C LEU A 18 -9.08 -5.70 -18.58
N LEU A 19 -8.84 -4.67 -17.77
CA LEU A 19 -8.48 -4.80 -16.36
C LEU A 19 -9.57 -5.54 -15.57
N CYS A 20 -10.84 -5.17 -15.77
CA CYS A 20 -11.96 -5.88 -15.13
C CYS A 20 -11.97 -7.37 -15.51
N LYS A 21 -11.79 -7.72 -16.80
CA LYS A 21 -11.73 -9.13 -17.24
C LYS A 21 -10.58 -9.91 -16.62
N ILE A 22 -9.39 -9.30 -16.52
CA ILE A 22 -8.22 -9.92 -15.88
C ILE A 22 -8.54 -10.26 -14.42
N LEU A 23 -9.10 -9.31 -13.70
CA LEU A 23 -9.41 -9.46 -12.28
C LEU A 23 -10.57 -10.41 -12.02
N GLU A 24 -11.63 -10.35 -12.82
CA GLU A 24 -12.75 -11.29 -12.75
C GLU A 24 -12.30 -12.72 -13.05
N GLY A 25 -11.36 -12.91 -13.99
CA GLY A 25 -10.69 -14.19 -14.24
C GLY A 25 -9.90 -14.70 -13.02
N GLY A 26 -9.41 -13.81 -12.15
CA GLY A 26 -8.80 -14.13 -10.85
C GLY A 26 -9.80 -14.36 -9.71
N GLY A 27 -11.11 -14.25 -9.97
CA GLY A 27 -12.15 -14.47 -8.97
C GLY A 27 -12.53 -13.24 -8.14
N TYR A 28 -12.18 -12.04 -8.59
CA TYR A 28 -12.52 -10.77 -7.93
C TYR A 28 -13.80 -10.15 -8.49
N CYS A 29 -14.49 -9.34 -7.68
CA CYS A 29 -15.60 -8.52 -8.14
C CYS A 29 -15.07 -7.13 -8.52
N CYS A 30 -15.31 -6.69 -9.75
CA CYS A 30 -14.83 -5.41 -10.24
C CYS A 30 -15.96 -4.41 -10.44
N ARG A 31 -15.69 -3.16 -10.08
CA ARG A 31 -16.53 -2.01 -10.45
C ARG A 31 -15.70 -1.05 -11.29
N PRO A 32 -16.11 -0.75 -12.53
CA PRO A 32 -15.46 0.27 -13.34
C PRO A 32 -15.85 1.67 -12.86
N ALA A 33 -14.91 2.62 -12.96
CA ALA A 33 -15.11 4.05 -12.90
C ALA A 33 -14.28 4.70 -14.02
N PHE A 34 -14.85 5.70 -14.71
CA PHE A 34 -14.25 6.29 -15.90
C PHE A 34 -13.76 7.72 -15.66
N SER A 35 -13.78 8.18 -14.41
CA SER A 35 -13.22 9.47 -14.00
C SER A 35 -12.89 9.45 -12.50
N GLY A 36 -12.00 10.37 -12.09
CA GLY A 36 -11.67 10.55 -10.68
C GLY A 36 -12.88 10.92 -9.82
N SER A 37 -13.77 11.78 -10.34
CA SER A 37 -14.98 12.20 -9.62
C SER A 37 -15.97 11.05 -9.42
N GLU A 38 -16.15 10.19 -10.41
CA GLU A 38 -16.97 8.98 -10.29
C GLU A 38 -16.37 8.02 -9.27
N ALA A 39 -15.05 7.83 -9.32
CA ALA A 39 -14.34 6.97 -8.39
C ALA A 39 -14.47 7.43 -6.93
N VAL A 40 -14.40 8.74 -6.67
CA VAL A 40 -14.66 9.31 -5.33
C VAL A 40 -16.07 8.97 -4.86
N LEU A 41 -17.07 9.18 -5.72
CA LEU A 41 -18.47 8.89 -5.40
C LEU A 41 -18.66 7.41 -5.02
N TRP A 42 -18.09 6.49 -5.82
CA TRP A 42 -18.15 5.06 -5.53
C TRP A 42 -17.41 4.70 -4.25
N ALA A 43 -16.21 5.24 -4.04
CA ALA A 43 -15.43 4.98 -2.84
C ALA A 43 -16.07 5.52 -1.55
N GLU A 44 -16.91 6.56 -1.62
CA GLU A 44 -17.68 7.06 -0.47
C GLU A 44 -18.91 6.21 -0.16
N GLN A 45 -19.58 5.67 -1.20
CA GLN A 45 -20.83 4.92 -1.05
C GLN A 45 -20.62 3.43 -0.73
N TYR A 46 -19.52 2.84 -1.21
CA TYR A 46 -19.26 1.42 -1.10
C TYR A 46 -17.89 1.13 -0.50
N TYR A 47 -17.75 -0.09 0.01
CA TYR A 47 -16.47 -0.60 0.49
C TYR A 47 -15.74 -1.32 -0.65
N TYR A 48 -14.46 -1.04 -0.78
CA TYR A 48 -13.54 -1.72 -1.70
C TYR A 48 -12.32 -2.21 -0.94
N ASP A 49 -11.86 -3.41 -1.30
CA ASP A 49 -10.67 -4.03 -0.73
C ASP A 49 -9.39 -3.52 -1.39
N LEU A 50 -9.49 -3.00 -2.62
CA LEU A 50 -8.38 -2.46 -3.39
C LEU A 50 -8.88 -1.50 -4.48
N ILE A 51 -8.07 -0.52 -4.83
CA ILE A 51 -8.28 0.37 -5.98
C ILE A 51 -7.14 0.20 -6.98
N LEU A 52 -7.47 -0.05 -8.25
CA LEU A 52 -6.58 0.15 -9.39
C LEU A 52 -6.86 1.52 -9.99
N LEU A 53 -5.84 2.35 -10.15
CA LEU A 53 -5.98 3.77 -10.48
C LEU A 53 -5.05 4.18 -11.61
N ASP A 54 -5.59 4.71 -12.71
CA ASP A 54 -4.79 5.52 -13.63
C ASP A 54 -4.61 6.94 -13.09
N LEU A 55 -3.45 7.53 -13.35
CA LEU A 55 -3.17 8.93 -13.02
C LEU A 55 -3.75 9.91 -14.03
N MET A 56 -3.84 9.50 -15.28
CA MET A 56 -4.22 10.35 -16.42
C MET A 56 -5.73 10.45 -16.58
N LEU A 57 -6.44 10.80 -15.52
CA LEU A 57 -7.90 10.90 -15.53
C LEU A 57 -8.37 12.30 -15.93
N PRO A 58 -9.52 12.42 -16.63
CA PRO A 58 -10.14 13.71 -16.89
C PRO A 58 -10.76 14.31 -15.63
N GLY A 59 -10.62 15.63 -15.49
CA GLY A 59 -11.16 16.38 -14.34
C GLY A 59 -10.32 16.21 -13.09
N LEU A 60 -10.73 15.36 -12.16
CA LEU A 60 -9.97 15.06 -10.96
C LEU A 60 -8.84 14.09 -11.30
N THR A 61 -7.60 14.53 -11.13
CA THR A 61 -6.41 13.71 -11.43
C THR A 61 -6.26 12.53 -10.46
N GLY A 62 -5.47 11.51 -10.88
CA GLY A 62 -5.21 10.36 -10.01
C GLY A 62 -4.46 10.76 -8.73
N GLU A 63 -3.57 11.74 -8.80
CA GLU A 63 -2.85 12.28 -7.64
C GLU A 63 -3.81 12.93 -6.62
N GLU A 64 -4.71 13.78 -7.11
CA GLU A 64 -5.74 14.43 -6.28
C GLU A 64 -6.70 13.38 -5.67
N PHE A 65 -7.03 12.33 -6.43
CA PHE A 65 -7.82 11.21 -5.93
C PHE A 65 -7.10 10.50 -4.77
N ILE A 66 -5.79 10.18 -4.91
CA ILE A 66 -5.01 9.54 -3.84
C ILE A 66 -5.04 10.40 -2.58
N GLU A 67 -4.74 11.70 -2.70
CA GLU A 67 -4.75 12.62 -1.56
C GLU A 67 -6.12 12.65 -0.85
N GLN A 68 -7.20 12.72 -1.64
CA GLN A 68 -8.55 12.74 -1.08
C GLN A 68 -8.88 11.44 -0.34
N MET A 69 -8.55 10.28 -0.93
CA MET A 69 -8.77 8.98 -0.31
C MET A 69 -7.97 8.83 0.98
N ARG A 70 -6.70 9.21 0.99
CA ARG A 70 -5.82 9.05 2.15
C ARG A 70 -6.18 9.92 3.35
N ARG A 71 -7.06 10.89 3.19
CA ARG A 71 -7.63 11.63 4.34
C ARG A 71 -8.59 10.78 5.19
N LYS A 72 -9.22 9.75 4.61
CA LYS A 72 -10.30 8.99 5.26
C LYS A 72 -10.16 7.47 5.13
N LYS A 73 -9.35 6.98 4.20
CA LYS A 73 -9.31 5.57 3.78
C LYS A 73 -7.88 5.05 3.74
N THR A 74 -7.72 3.78 4.10
CA THR A 74 -6.41 3.09 4.17
C THR A 74 -6.29 1.89 3.22
N MET A 75 -7.38 1.55 2.49
CA MET A 75 -7.34 0.45 1.54
C MET A 75 -6.21 0.62 0.51
N PRO A 76 -5.65 -0.48 0.01
CA PRO A 76 -4.58 -0.45 -0.97
C PRO A 76 -4.97 0.29 -2.25
N ILE A 77 -4.06 1.12 -2.76
CA ILE A 77 -4.16 1.78 -4.07
C ILE A 77 -2.94 1.37 -4.90
N ILE A 78 -3.17 0.66 -5.99
CA ILE A 78 -2.16 0.36 -7.01
C ILE A 78 -2.35 1.33 -8.17
N VAL A 79 -1.31 2.07 -8.50
CA VAL A 79 -1.31 3.02 -9.62
C VAL A 79 -0.86 2.31 -10.90
N LEU A 80 -1.61 2.50 -11.99
CA LEU A 80 -1.19 2.15 -13.34
C LEU A 80 -0.95 3.44 -14.12
N SER A 81 0.24 3.65 -14.71
CA SER A 81 0.48 4.89 -15.45
C SER A 81 1.51 4.73 -16.57
N ALA A 82 1.28 5.48 -17.66
CA ALA A 82 2.28 5.66 -18.71
C ALA A 82 3.43 6.59 -18.29
N LYS A 83 3.23 7.41 -17.24
CA LYS A 83 4.28 8.22 -16.62
C LYS A 83 5.14 7.32 -15.73
N ALA A 84 6.12 6.62 -16.35
CA ALA A 84 6.98 5.65 -15.66
C ALA A 84 8.30 6.26 -15.17
N GLY A 85 8.45 7.58 -15.19
CA GLY A 85 9.63 8.28 -14.68
C GLY A 85 9.83 8.03 -13.18
N LEU A 86 11.11 8.00 -12.75
CA LEU A 86 11.45 7.78 -11.35
C LEU A 86 10.77 8.80 -10.43
N GLU A 87 10.76 10.08 -10.85
CA GLU A 87 10.13 11.17 -10.08
C GLU A 87 8.62 10.98 -9.95
N ASP A 88 7.93 10.60 -11.02
CA ASP A 88 6.49 10.35 -11.01
C ASP A 88 6.12 9.20 -10.06
N ARG A 89 6.87 8.11 -10.13
CA ARG A 89 6.68 6.94 -9.23
C ARG A 89 6.90 7.32 -7.76
N VAL A 90 8.01 8.01 -7.47
CA VAL A 90 8.32 8.49 -6.11
C VAL A 90 7.22 9.43 -5.61
N ASN A 91 6.70 10.30 -6.48
CA ASN A 91 5.65 11.26 -6.10
C ASN A 91 4.36 10.55 -5.70
N VAL A 92 3.85 9.64 -6.51
CA VAL A 92 2.59 8.93 -6.19
C VAL A 92 2.71 8.06 -4.94
N LEU A 93 3.86 7.43 -4.72
CA LEU A 93 4.11 6.68 -3.49
C LEU A 93 4.17 7.60 -2.26
N ARG A 94 4.72 8.82 -2.39
CA ARG A 94 4.69 9.84 -1.33
C ARG A 94 3.28 10.31 -1.01
N LEU A 95 2.43 10.43 -2.01
CA LEU A 95 1.00 10.76 -1.83
C LEU A 95 0.22 9.65 -1.12
N GLY A 96 0.77 8.43 -1.11
CA GLY A 96 0.20 7.31 -0.39
C GLY A 96 -0.28 6.15 -1.25
N ALA A 97 0.10 6.07 -2.53
CA ALA A 97 -0.07 4.84 -3.29
C ALA A 97 0.75 3.71 -2.65
N ASP A 98 0.24 2.49 -2.70
CA ASP A 98 0.89 1.32 -2.10
C ASP A 98 1.79 0.59 -3.10
N ASP A 99 1.50 0.69 -4.40
CA ASP A 99 2.30 0.10 -5.47
C ASP A 99 2.10 0.87 -6.78
N PHE A 100 2.98 0.59 -7.75
CA PHE A 100 2.98 1.22 -9.07
C PHE A 100 3.27 0.19 -10.16
N ILE A 101 2.48 0.23 -11.23
CA ILE A 101 2.64 -0.62 -12.42
C ILE A 101 2.79 0.31 -13.65
N PRO A 102 3.90 0.23 -14.40
CA PRO A 102 4.05 1.02 -15.62
C PRO A 102 3.15 0.49 -16.74
N LYS A 103 2.61 1.38 -17.56
CA LYS A 103 2.00 1.02 -18.83
C LYS A 103 3.07 1.04 -19.96
N PRO A 104 3.11 0.06 -20.89
CA PRO A 104 2.22 -1.11 -20.99
C PRO A 104 2.53 -2.15 -19.91
N PHE A 105 1.48 -2.81 -19.38
CA PHE A 105 1.57 -3.81 -18.34
C PHE A 105 1.32 -5.23 -18.89
N ASP A 106 1.86 -6.21 -18.18
CA ASP A 106 1.52 -7.62 -18.40
C ASP A 106 0.33 -8.02 -17.53
N ASN A 107 -0.59 -8.81 -18.09
CA ASN A 107 -1.80 -9.23 -17.38
C ASN A 107 -1.49 -10.06 -16.13
N ALA A 108 -0.46 -10.90 -16.20
CA ALA A 108 -0.04 -11.73 -15.06
C ALA A 108 0.60 -10.86 -13.97
N GLU A 109 1.33 -9.79 -14.33
CA GLU A 109 1.89 -8.84 -13.37
C GLU A 109 0.78 -8.12 -12.59
N VAL A 110 -0.24 -7.59 -13.29
CA VAL A 110 -1.39 -6.93 -12.63
C VAL A 110 -2.05 -7.88 -11.63
N LEU A 111 -2.35 -9.11 -12.05
CA LEU A 111 -2.99 -10.10 -11.19
C LEU A 111 -2.11 -10.45 -9.99
N ALA A 112 -0.83 -10.73 -10.20
CA ALA A 112 0.10 -11.10 -9.13
C ALA A 112 0.25 -9.98 -8.07
N ARG A 113 0.30 -8.70 -8.50
CA ARG A 113 0.39 -7.57 -7.58
C ARG A 113 -0.90 -7.37 -6.79
N VAL A 114 -2.07 -7.52 -7.44
CA VAL A 114 -3.38 -7.47 -6.77
C VAL A 114 -3.50 -8.61 -5.75
N GLU A 115 -3.16 -9.84 -6.13
CA GLU A 115 -3.17 -10.99 -5.23
C GLU A 115 -2.25 -10.78 -4.02
N ALA A 116 -1.04 -10.27 -4.25
CA ALA A 116 -0.09 -9.98 -3.19
C ALA A 116 -0.62 -8.93 -2.22
N GLN A 117 -1.33 -7.90 -2.70
CA GLN A 117 -1.96 -6.89 -1.85
C GLN A 117 -3.10 -7.49 -1.01
N LEU A 118 -3.99 -8.26 -1.63
CA LEU A 118 -5.19 -8.78 -0.97
C LEU A 118 -4.91 -9.97 -0.04
N ARG A 119 -3.93 -10.85 -0.38
CA ARG A 119 -3.55 -12.01 0.44
C ARG A 119 -3.14 -11.61 1.84
N ARG A 120 -2.42 -10.52 2.01
CA ARG A 120 -1.91 -10.03 3.29
C ARG A 120 -2.99 -9.46 4.18
N TYR A 121 -3.96 -8.79 3.61
CA TYR A 121 -5.11 -8.30 4.36
C TYR A 121 -5.85 -9.44 5.12
N LYS A 122 -5.81 -10.68 4.58
CA LYS A 122 -6.35 -11.89 5.26
C LYS A 122 -5.37 -12.58 6.19
N GLN A 123 -4.07 -12.58 5.91
CA GLN A 123 -3.09 -13.31 6.72
C GLN A 123 -2.88 -12.69 8.10
N PHE A 124 -3.12 -11.40 8.26
CA PHE A 124 -3.07 -10.75 9.59
C PHE A 124 -4.22 -11.17 10.51
N SER A 125 -5.30 -11.71 9.96
CA SER A 125 -6.43 -12.26 10.76
C SER A 125 -6.25 -13.72 11.20
N GLY A 126 -5.14 -14.41 10.86
CA GLY A 126 -4.99 -15.86 11.07
C GLY A 126 -3.63 -16.39 11.51
N GLY A 127 -2.63 -15.56 11.72
CA GLY A 127 -1.28 -16.00 12.07
C GLY A 127 -1.07 -16.17 13.58
N GLY A 128 -0.50 -17.30 14.00
CA GLY A 128 -0.29 -17.74 15.40
C GLY A 128 0.76 -16.94 16.22
N GLY A 129 0.91 -15.63 15.98
CA GLY A 129 1.69 -14.71 16.81
C GLY A 129 0.80 -13.87 17.73
N SER A 130 1.38 -13.13 18.67
CA SER A 130 0.61 -12.17 19.48
C SER A 130 -0.18 -11.21 18.59
N ALA A 131 -1.49 -11.08 18.83
CA ALA A 131 -2.34 -10.13 18.12
C ALA A 131 -1.81 -8.69 18.23
N VAL A 132 -1.15 -8.37 19.34
CA VAL A 132 -0.58 -7.06 19.64
C VAL A 132 0.93 -7.14 19.75
N LEU A 133 1.63 -6.33 18.95
CA LEU A 133 3.07 -6.12 19.05
C LEU A 133 3.35 -4.79 19.76
N THR A 134 4.40 -4.78 20.60
CA THR A 134 4.83 -3.58 21.33
C THR A 134 6.32 -3.35 21.17
N HIS A 135 6.72 -2.08 21.01
CA HIS A 135 8.12 -1.68 21.00
C HIS A 135 8.28 -0.28 21.61
N GLY A 136 8.75 -0.21 22.84
CA GLY A 136 8.66 1.02 23.64
C GLY A 136 7.20 1.43 23.87
N ASP A 137 6.85 2.64 23.49
CA ASP A 137 5.49 3.19 23.52
C ASP A 137 4.72 3.07 22.18
N LEU A 138 5.29 2.34 21.21
CA LEU A 138 4.66 1.98 19.95
C LEU A 138 3.90 0.66 20.10
N THR A 139 2.63 0.66 19.72
CA THR A 139 1.78 -0.54 19.74
C THR A 139 1.13 -0.74 18.37
N LEU A 140 1.13 -1.97 17.89
CA LEU A 140 0.49 -2.39 16.66
C LEU A 140 -0.45 -3.56 16.98
N ASP A 141 -1.73 -3.39 16.71
CA ASP A 141 -2.76 -4.43 16.80
C ASP A 141 -3.07 -4.97 15.41
N ARG A 142 -2.82 -6.27 15.22
CA ARG A 142 -3.01 -6.97 13.94
C ARG A 142 -4.47 -7.24 13.64
N GLU A 143 -5.27 -7.57 14.66
CA GLU A 143 -6.69 -7.88 14.49
C GLU A 143 -7.49 -6.61 14.20
N GLY A 144 -7.22 -5.56 14.95
CA GLY A 144 -7.84 -4.25 14.74
C GLY A 144 -7.24 -3.44 13.60
N VAL A 145 -6.09 -3.88 13.03
CA VAL A 145 -5.31 -3.15 12.01
C VAL A 145 -5.06 -1.70 12.46
N THR A 146 -4.62 -1.54 13.71
CA THR A 146 -4.39 -0.23 14.32
C THR A 146 -2.95 -0.06 14.78
N VAL A 147 -2.48 1.18 14.72
CA VAL A 147 -1.15 1.59 15.22
C VAL A 147 -1.34 2.77 16.17
N THR A 148 -0.69 2.71 17.33
CA THR A 148 -0.61 3.82 18.27
C THR A 148 0.84 4.07 18.67
N ALA A 149 1.22 5.34 18.79
CA ALA A 149 2.51 5.76 19.31
C ALA A 149 2.30 6.80 20.42
N ALA A 150 2.92 6.60 21.59
CA ALA A 150 2.69 7.40 22.78
C ALA A 150 1.20 7.55 23.12
N GLY A 151 0.41 6.48 22.95
CA GLY A 151 -1.03 6.46 23.18
C GLY A 151 -1.89 7.20 22.14
N LYS A 152 -1.28 7.78 21.09
CA LYS A 152 -2.00 8.48 20.02
C LYS A 152 -2.17 7.58 18.80
N PRO A 153 -3.33 7.56 18.13
CA PRO A 153 -3.53 6.78 16.93
C PRO A 153 -2.69 7.32 15.77
N VAL A 154 -2.11 6.41 14.97
CA VAL A 154 -1.33 6.73 13.78
C VAL A 154 -2.00 6.08 12.58
N THR A 155 -2.45 6.88 11.62
CA THR A 155 -3.07 6.37 10.39
C THR A 155 -1.99 5.97 9.40
N VAL A 156 -1.86 4.67 9.15
CA VAL A 156 -0.90 4.09 8.22
C VAL A 156 -1.62 3.46 7.03
N THR A 157 -0.94 3.38 5.87
CA THR A 157 -1.44 2.62 4.72
C THR A 157 -1.20 1.12 4.94
N ALA A 158 -1.79 0.28 4.10
CA ALA A 158 -1.61 -1.17 4.20
C ALA A 158 -0.12 -1.56 4.14
N ARG A 159 0.65 -0.95 3.22
CA ARG A 159 2.10 -1.23 3.10
C ARG A 159 2.92 -0.74 4.28
N GLU A 160 2.60 0.43 4.80
CA GLU A 160 3.26 0.95 5.99
C GLU A 160 2.99 0.06 7.21
N PHE A 161 1.76 -0.47 7.32
CA PHE A 161 1.38 -1.42 8.37
C PHE A 161 2.17 -2.74 8.24
N ASP A 162 2.29 -3.28 7.02
CA ASP A 162 3.05 -4.51 6.74
C ASP A 162 4.53 -4.34 7.08
N ILE A 163 5.16 -3.25 6.65
CA ILE A 163 6.54 -2.93 6.96
C ILE A 163 6.75 -2.86 8.47
N LEU A 164 5.88 -2.11 9.17
CA LEU A 164 5.98 -1.93 10.61
C LEU A 164 5.83 -3.26 11.35
N THR A 165 4.86 -4.07 10.94
CA THR A 165 4.63 -5.41 11.48
C THR A 165 5.89 -6.26 11.36
N LEU A 166 6.47 -6.34 10.16
CA LEU A 166 7.67 -7.15 9.91
C LEU A 166 8.87 -6.70 10.76
N LEU A 167 9.08 -5.39 10.87
CA LEU A 167 10.15 -4.84 11.68
C LEU A 167 9.93 -5.10 13.18
N MET A 168 8.68 -4.96 13.67
CA MET A 168 8.34 -5.20 15.08
C MET A 168 8.36 -6.67 15.47
N GLU A 169 8.11 -7.61 14.56
CA GLU A 169 8.29 -9.04 14.78
C GLU A 169 9.76 -9.42 14.98
N HIS A 170 10.67 -8.66 14.36
CA HIS A 170 12.09 -8.94 14.35
C HIS A 170 12.92 -7.71 14.72
N PRO A 171 12.74 -7.13 15.92
CA PRO A 171 13.24 -5.79 16.25
C PRO A 171 14.76 -5.63 16.19
N LYS A 172 15.50 -6.73 16.38
CA LYS A 172 16.98 -6.74 16.32
C LYS A 172 17.53 -7.02 14.93
N LYS A 173 16.69 -7.52 14.01
CA LYS A 173 17.12 -7.90 12.66
C LYS A 173 17.20 -6.67 11.76
N VAL A 174 18.30 -6.56 11.02
CA VAL A 174 18.42 -5.60 9.91
C VAL A 174 17.86 -6.25 8.66
N PHE A 175 16.90 -5.63 8.03
CA PHE A 175 16.35 -6.04 6.75
C PHE A 175 16.93 -5.19 5.64
N THR A 176 17.45 -5.83 4.59
CA THR A 176 17.82 -5.11 3.36
C THR A 176 16.57 -4.59 2.64
N ARG A 177 16.74 -3.66 1.69
CA ARG A 177 15.61 -3.17 0.86
C ARG A 177 14.97 -4.29 0.08
N GLU A 178 15.79 -5.17 -0.50
CA GLU A 178 15.37 -6.39 -1.20
C GLU A 178 14.51 -7.29 -0.29
N GLN A 179 15.00 -7.62 0.90
CA GLN A 179 14.25 -8.44 1.86
C GLN A 179 12.93 -7.79 2.29
N LEU A 180 12.91 -6.48 2.53
CA LEU A 180 11.67 -5.76 2.82
C LEU A 180 10.71 -5.82 1.63
N TYR A 181 11.22 -5.57 0.42
CA TYR A 181 10.39 -5.62 -0.78
C TYR A 181 9.77 -7.00 -0.98
N GLU A 182 10.59 -8.05 -1.03
CA GLU A 182 10.12 -9.42 -1.24
C GLU A 182 9.11 -9.86 -0.17
N GLN A 183 9.40 -9.56 1.10
CA GLN A 183 8.52 -9.94 2.19
C GLN A 183 7.27 -9.08 2.28
N VAL A 184 7.30 -7.81 1.85
CA VAL A 184 6.16 -6.90 1.90
C VAL A 184 5.39 -6.83 0.59
N TRP A 185 5.99 -6.96 -0.59
CA TRP A 185 5.30 -6.96 -1.88
C TRP A 185 5.10 -8.36 -2.47
N GLY A 186 5.89 -9.35 -2.05
CA GLY A 186 5.71 -10.77 -2.42
C GLY A 186 6.18 -11.14 -3.82
N GLY A 187 6.87 -10.24 -4.52
CA GLY A 187 7.46 -10.44 -5.84
C GLY A 187 8.98 -10.34 -5.79
N GLU A 188 9.66 -10.73 -6.87
CA GLU A 188 11.08 -10.51 -7.01
C GLU A 188 11.41 -9.01 -6.98
N TYR A 189 12.49 -8.67 -6.28
CA TYR A 189 13.00 -7.31 -6.23
C TYR A 189 13.65 -6.94 -7.58
N MET A 190 13.01 -6.08 -8.34
CA MET A 190 13.47 -5.63 -9.66
C MET A 190 14.43 -4.42 -9.61
N GLY A 191 15.07 -4.18 -8.45
CA GLY A 191 16.05 -3.09 -8.30
C GLY A 191 15.44 -1.71 -8.07
N ASP A 192 14.16 -1.59 -7.73
CA ASP A 192 13.54 -0.31 -7.38
C ASP A 192 13.77 0.05 -5.91
N ASP A 193 14.93 0.60 -5.63
CA ASP A 193 15.33 1.01 -4.27
C ASP A 193 14.42 2.09 -3.65
N ASN A 194 13.63 2.79 -4.46
CA ASN A 194 12.87 3.95 -3.99
C ASN A 194 11.54 3.59 -3.35
N THR A 195 10.86 2.53 -3.78
CA THR A 195 9.58 2.12 -3.22
C THR A 195 9.67 1.90 -1.71
N VAL A 196 10.61 1.08 -1.26
CA VAL A 196 10.82 0.82 0.18
C VAL A 196 11.21 2.11 0.92
N ASN A 197 12.14 2.89 0.34
CA ASN A 197 12.61 4.13 0.97
C ASN A 197 11.49 5.14 1.17
N VAL A 198 10.58 5.27 0.19
CA VAL A 198 9.43 6.18 0.28
C VAL A 198 8.47 5.75 1.38
N HIS A 199 8.11 4.48 1.43
CA HIS A 199 7.20 3.98 2.48
C HIS A 199 7.81 4.10 3.89
N ILE A 200 9.11 3.81 4.05
CA ILE A 200 9.81 4.02 5.34
C ILE A 200 9.81 5.52 5.71
N SER A 201 10.05 6.41 4.75
CA SER A 201 10.03 7.86 4.98
C SER A 201 8.64 8.35 5.40
N ASN A 202 7.59 7.91 4.69
CA ASN A 202 6.21 8.24 5.03
C ASN A 202 5.83 7.73 6.42
N LEU A 203 6.17 6.49 6.72
CA LEU A 203 5.90 5.87 8.03
C LEU A 203 6.60 6.63 9.16
N ARG A 204 7.89 6.97 8.99
CA ARG A 204 8.62 7.79 9.97
C ARG A 204 7.95 9.16 10.19
N ALA A 205 7.55 9.82 9.12
CA ALA A 205 6.89 11.12 9.19
C ALA A 205 5.54 11.04 9.95
N LYS A 206 4.79 9.95 9.77
CA LYS A 206 3.53 9.72 10.50
C LYS A 206 3.77 9.41 11.97
N LEU A 207 4.73 8.55 12.29
CA LEU A 207 5.10 8.22 13.67
C LEU A 207 5.63 9.45 14.42
N ALA A 208 6.45 10.28 13.78
CA ALA A 208 7.00 11.51 14.37
C ALA A 208 5.93 12.56 14.73
N LYS A 209 4.76 12.54 14.07
CA LYS A 209 3.62 13.40 14.47
C LYS A 209 2.99 12.97 15.81
N ALA A 210 3.09 11.71 16.16
CA ALA A 210 2.50 11.15 17.37
C ALA A 210 3.48 11.12 18.55
N SER A 211 4.76 10.81 18.30
CA SER A 211 5.81 10.67 19.30
C SER A 211 7.15 11.23 18.81
N PRO A 212 7.97 11.85 19.66
CA PRO A 212 9.32 12.29 19.30
C PRO A 212 10.34 11.13 19.17
N ALA A 213 9.96 9.90 19.54
CA ALA A 213 10.86 8.76 19.50
C ALA A 213 11.13 8.33 18.05
N GLU A 214 12.38 7.98 17.77
CA GLU A 214 12.77 7.37 16.50
C GLU A 214 12.60 5.86 16.58
N TYR A 215 11.54 5.31 15.99
CA TYR A 215 11.22 3.86 16.05
C TYR A 215 11.95 3.03 15.00
N ILE A 216 12.28 3.61 13.85
CA ILE A 216 12.90 2.90 12.74
C ILE A 216 14.26 3.51 12.45
N LYS A 217 15.33 2.71 12.59
CA LYS A 217 16.72 3.09 12.36
C LYS A 217 17.19 2.67 10.97
N THR A 218 17.93 3.55 10.28
CA THR A 218 18.67 3.19 9.08
C THR A 218 20.03 2.63 9.48
N VAL A 219 20.36 1.46 8.97
CA VAL A 219 21.71 0.90 9.03
C VAL A 219 22.38 1.17 7.69
N TRP A 220 23.28 2.17 7.69
CA TRP A 220 23.87 2.71 6.45
C TRP A 220 24.56 1.61 5.63
N GLY A 221 24.28 1.60 4.34
CA GLY A 221 24.80 0.60 3.40
C GLY A 221 24.14 -0.77 3.47
N ILE A 222 23.22 -1.01 4.45
CA ILE A 222 22.57 -2.32 4.64
C ILE A 222 21.05 -2.21 4.49
N GLY A 223 20.36 -1.45 5.35
CA GLY A 223 18.90 -1.42 5.33
C GLY A 223 18.29 -0.77 6.57
N PHE A 224 17.22 -1.39 7.09
CA PHE A 224 16.40 -0.83 8.18
C PHE A 224 16.16 -1.86 9.29
N LYS A 225 16.03 -1.38 10.52
CA LYS A 225 15.63 -2.16 11.70
C LYS A 225 14.81 -1.31 12.66
N MET A 226 14.21 -1.91 13.68
CA MET A 226 13.70 -1.14 14.82
C MET A 226 14.86 -0.48 15.58
N SER A 227 14.61 0.69 16.15
CA SER A 227 15.57 1.37 17.03
C SER A 227 15.71 0.60 18.35
N ASP A 228 16.85 0.72 18.98
CA ASP A 228 17.05 0.18 20.33
C ASP A 228 16.46 1.22 21.33
N LEU A 229 15.17 1.05 21.71
CA LEU A 229 14.43 1.88 22.66
C LEU A 229 14.50 1.31 24.07
#